data_ade2e49b26af16c7160e1d9d543e4e64
#
_entry.id   ade2e49b26af16c7160e1d9d543e4e64
#
_cell.length_a   1.000
_cell.length_b   1.000
_cell.length_c   1.000
_cell.angle_alpha   90.00
_cell.angle_beta   90.00
_cell.angle_gamma   90.00
#
_symmetry.space_group_name_H-M   'P 1'
#
loop_
_entity.id
_entity.type
_entity.pdbx_description
1 polymer ?
#
loop_
_entity_poly.entity_id
_entity_poly.type
_entity_poly.pdbx_seq_one_letter_code
_entity_poly.pdbx_strand_id
1 'polypeptide(L)'
;MRKFVFAFCVGVMAATSSPAQDEPYKNPDLSPQERADDLLKRLTLKEKISLMQNQSPGVERLGIKPYNWWSEALHGVARNGLATVYPITMGMASVFDDKLIEDIYVTVSDEGRAKFHDARRHGRYGRGNEGLTFWNPNVNIFRDPRWGRGQETWGEDPYLTTRMGVAVVRGMQGPADAKYDKTHACAKHYAVHSGPEAKRHSFDVENLEPRDLWETYLPAFKALVQEADVKEVMCACLLYTSPSPRD
;
A
#
# COMPACT_ATOMS: atom_id res chain seq x y z
N MET A 1 -57.01 35.50 45.07
CA MET A 1 -55.54 35.47 44.88
C MET A 1 -55.09 34.03 44.81
N ARG A 2 -54.82 33.55 43.61
CA ARG A 2 -54.25 32.18 43.38
C ARG A 2 -52.76 32.27 43.29
N LYS A 3 -52.02 31.61 44.19
CA LYS A 3 -50.54 31.50 44.15
C LYS A 3 -50.17 30.36 43.23
N PHE A 4 -49.42 30.70 42.14
CA PHE A 4 -48.76 29.72 41.29
C PHE A 4 -47.44 29.38 41.95
N VAL A 5 -47.21 28.08 42.19
CA VAL A 5 -45.92 27.54 42.61
C VAL A 5 -45.25 27.00 41.35
N PHE A 6 -44.16 27.61 40.95
CA PHE A 6 -43.25 27.09 39.86
C PHE A 6 -42.34 26.02 40.45
N ALA A 7 -42.51 24.76 40.04
CA ALA A 7 -41.57 23.70 40.35
C ALA A 7 -40.45 23.74 39.31
N PHE A 8 -39.21 23.97 39.73
CA PHE A 8 -37.98 23.96 38.92
C PHE A 8 -37.48 22.51 38.86
N CYS A 9 -37.72 21.80 37.74
CA CYS A 9 -37.10 20.50 37.50
C CYS A 9 -35.66 20.71 37.07
N VAL A 10 -34.71 20.44 37.95
CA VAL A 10 -33.29 20.31 37.60
C VAL A 10 -33.11 18.95 36.95
N GLY A 11 -33.03 18.94 35.62
CA GLY A 11 -32.64 17.75 34.84
C GLY A 11 -31.17 17.47 35.05
N VAL A 12 -30.83 16.41 35.74
CA VAL A 12 -29.48 15.84 35.76
C VAL A 12 -29.21 15.26 34.37
N MET A 13 -28.46 15.96 33.55
CA MET A 13 -27.88 15.37 32.33
C MET A 13 -26.82 14.33 32.75
N ALA A 14 -27.21 13.07 32.74
CA ALA A 14 -26.25 12.00 32.78
C ALA A 14 -25.40 12.09 31.50
N ALA A 15 -24.12 12.50 31.63
CA ALA A 15 -23.15 12.43 30.55
C ALA A 15 -22.99 10.95 30.22
N THR A 16 -23.66 10.48 29.17
CA THR A 16 -23.38 9.19 28.58
C THR A 16 -21.98 9.30 27.94
N SER A 17 -20.99 8.66 28.56
CA SER A 17 -19.64 8.50 27.95
C SER A 17 -19.83 7.92 26.55
N SER A 18 -19.32 8.65 25.54
CA SER A 18 -19.37 8.19 24.16
C SER A 18 -18.57 6.86 24.06
N PRO A 19 -19.12 5.84 23.39
CA PRO A 19 -18.41 4.55 23.22
C PRO A 19 -17.00 4.67 22.65
N ALA A 20 -16.71 5.79 21.98
CA ALA A 20 -15.37 6.10 21.44
C ALA A 20 -14.30 6.34 22.51
N GLN A 21 -14.68 6.66 23.74
CA GLN A 21 -13.73 6.92 24.83
C GLN A 21 -13.16 5.63 25.43
N ASP A 22 -13.92 4.52 25.31
CA ASP A 22 -13.49 3.19 25.79
C ASP A 22 -12.75 2.38 24.71
N GLU A 23 -12.74 2.83 23.44
CA GLU A 23 -12.14 2.13 22.31
C GLU A 23 -11.24 3.08 21.47
N PRO A 24 -10.04 3.43 21.97
CA PRO A 24 -9.12 4.35 21.31
C PRO A 24 -8.81 4.00 19.85
N TYR A 25 -8.74 2.71 19.50
CA TYR A 25 -8.51 2.28 18.12
C TYR A 25 -9.60 2.74 17.13
N LYS A 26 -10.79 3.08 17.61
CA LYS A 26 -11.87 3.65 16.77
C LYS A 26 -11.85 5.17 16.69
N ASN A 27 -11.08 5.83 17.56
CA ASN A 27 -11.07 7.29 17.60
C ASN A 27 -10.23 7.87 16.42
N PRO A 28 -10.84 8.56 15.45
CA PRO A 28 -10.12 9.12 14.31
C PRO A 28 -9.23 10.30 14.66
N ASP A 29 -9.33 10.89 15.85
CA ASP A 29 -8.51 12.03 16.29
C ASP A 29 -7.13 11.59 16.76
N LEU A 30 -6.98 10.32 17.16
CA LEU A 30 -5.69 9.72 17.48
C LEU A 30 -4.87 9.41 16.22
N SER A 31 -3.55 9.35 16.38
CA SER A 31 -2.65 8.92 15.31
C SER A 31 -2.90 7.45 14.91
N PRO A 32 -2.59 7.05 13.67
CA PRO A 32 -2.67 5.66 13.26
C PRO A 32 -1.88 4.71 14.17
N GLN A 33 -0.72 5.13 14.68
CA GLN A 33 0.12 4.34 15.58
C GLN A 33 -0.57 4.11 16.94
N GLU A 34 -1.09 5.16 17.58
CA GLU A 34 -1.81 5.03 18.85
C GLU A 34 -3.02 4.11 18.73
N ARG A 35 -3.75 4.20 17.62
CA ARG A 35 -4.89 3.33 17.30
C ARG A 35 -4.47 1.88 17.10
N ALA A 36 -3.38 1.65 16.37
CA ALA A 36 -2.84 0.32 16.14
C ALA A 36 -2.35 -0.32 17.45
N ASP A 37 -1.65 0.44 18.30
CA ASP A 37 -1.14 -0.03 19.58
C ASP A 37 -2.25 -0.45 20.56
N ASP A 38 -3.35 0.29 20.58
CA ASP A 38 -4.54 -0.08 21.37
C ASP A 38 -5.21 -1.33 20.78
N LEU A 39 -5.39 -1.39 19.46
CA LEU A 39 -5.98 -2.55 18.78
C LEU A 39 -5.16 -3.82 19.03
N LEU A 40 -3.83 -3.75 18.93
CA LEU A 40 -2.93 -4.88 19.17
C LEU A 40 -3.09 -5.51 20.57
N LYS A 41 -3.38 -4.70 21.59
CA LYS A 41 -3.61 -5.19 22.95
C LYS A 41 -4.92 -5.97 23.08
N ARG A 42 -5.88 -5.70 22.22
CA ARG A 42 -7.22 -6.31 22.21
C ARG A 42 -7.28 -7.59 21.37
N LEU A 43 -6.35 -7.78 20.44
CA LEU A 43 -6.31 -8.95 19.56
C LEU A 43 -5.70 -10.17 20.27
N THR A 44 -6.35 -11.32 20.10
CA THR A 44 -5.76 -12.63 20.46
C THR A 44 -4.63 -12.99 19.49
N LEU A 45 -3.75 -13.91 19.87
CA LEU A 45 -2.68 -14.40 19.00
C LEU A 45 -3.24 -14.96 17.68
N LYS A 46 -4.32 -15.73 17.73
CA LYS A 46 -4.97 -16.30 16.54
C LYS A 46 -5.46 -15.20 15.58
N GLU A 47 -6.07 -14.15 16.11
CA GLU A 47 -6.53 -13.01 15.31
C GLU A 47 -5.33 -12.25 14.70
N LYS A 48 -4.27 -12.01 15.46
CA LYS A 48 -3.04 -11.38 14.95
C LYS A 48 -2.48 -12.16 13.75
N ILE A 49 -2.36 -13.48 13.88
CA ILE A 49 -1.86 -14.35 12.81
C ILE A 49 -2.80 -14.29 11.58
N SER A 50 -4.12 -14.35 11.79
CA SER A 50 -5.08 -14.32 10.68
C SER A 50 -5.06 -12.99 9.90
N LEU A 51 -4.77 -11.87 10.58
CA LEU A 51 -4.66 -10.55 9.94
C LEU A 51 -3.38 -10.36 9.11
N MET A 52 -2.40 -11.27 9.22
CA MET A 52 -1.14 -11.19 8.44
C MET A 52 -1.29 -11.68 6.99
N GLN A 53 -2.45 -12.20 6.60
CA GLN A 53 -2.70 -12.65 5.23
C GLN A 53 -3.21 -11.49 4.37
N ASN A 54 -2.92 -11.52 3.06
CA ASN A 54 -3.43 -10.50 2.15
C ASN A 54 -4.96 -10.41 2.14
N GLN A 55 -5.65 -11.53 2.27
CA GLN A 55 -7.09 -11.60 2.51
C GLN A 55 -7.36 -11.64 4.03
N SER A 56 -7.22 -10.51 4.67
CA SER A 56 -7.43 -10.35 6.10
C SER A 56 -8.91 -10.52 6.45
N PRO A 57 -9.29 -11.49 7.31
CA PRO A 57 -10.70 -11.86 7.54
C PRO A 57 -11.47 -10.84 8.38
N GLY A 58 -10.83 -9.86 8.96
CA GLY A 58 -11.45 -8.96 9.93
C GLY A 58 -11.62 -9.60 11.31
N VAL A 59 -12.14 -8.82 12.27
CA VAL A 59 -12.39 -9.26 13.65
C VAL A 59 -13.75 -8.70 14.10
N GLU A 60 -14.80 -9.49 13.94
CA GLU A 60 -16.19 -9.05 14.13
C GLU A 60 -16.43 -8.47 15.54
N ARG A 61 -15.94 -9.13 16.60
CA ARG A 61 -16.12 -8.67 17.99
C ARG A 61 -15.52 -7.29 18.28
N LEU A 62 -14.55 -6.83 17.43
CA LEU A 62 -13.94 -5.51 17.49
C LEU A 62 -14.47 -4.58 16.39
N GLY A 63 -15.44 -5.01 15.60
CA GLY A 63 -16.00 -4.24 14.50
C GLY A 63 -15.04 -4.03 13.33
N ILE A 64 -13.92 -4.80 13.27
CA ILE A 64 -12.95 -4.74 12.18
C ILE A 64 -13.49 -5.54 11.00
N LYS A 65 -13.70 -4.86 9.88
CA LYS A 65 -14.20 -5.47 8.66
C LYS A 65 -13.07 -6.21 7.91
N PRO A 66 -13.40 -7.25 7.12
CA PRO A 66 -12.44 -7.88 6.23
C PRO A 66 -11.78 -6.87 5.29
N TYR A 67 -10.50 -7.07 5.02
CA TYR A 67 -9.72 -6.25 4.10
C TYR A 67 -8.83 -7.13 3.23
N ASN A 68 -8.64 -6.72 1.97
CA ASN A 68 -7.69 -7.38 1.09
C ASN A 68 -6.67 -6.37 0.60
N TRP A 69 -5.37 -6.64 0.84
CA TRP A 69 -4.30 -5.72 0.45
C TRP A 69 -3.82 -5.99 -0.98
N TRP A 70 -4.47 -6.85 -1.72
CA TRP A 70 -4.07 -7.13 -3.09
C TRP A 70 -4.87 -6.29 -4.06
N SER A 71 -4.27 -5.20 -4.53
CA SER A 71 -4.75 -4.40 -5.66
C SER A 71 -3.60 -4.12 -6.62
N GLU A 72 -3.93 -3.91 -7.88
CA GLU A 72 -2.97 -3.73 -8.96
C GLU A 72 -3.23 -2.41 -9.67
N ALA A 73 -2.17 -1.62 -9.92
CA ALA A 73 -2.28 -0.37 -10.65
C ALA A 73 -0.99 -0.04 -11.41
N LEU A 74 -0.46 -1.00 -12.16
CA LEU A 74 0.79 -0.85 -12.88
C LEU A 74 0.78 0.30 -13.90
N HIS A 75 -0.31 0.46 -14.64
CA HIS A 75 -0.53 1.57 -15.58
C HIS A 75 -2.01 1.97 -15.63
N GLY A 76 -2.63 2.12 -14.48
CA GLY A 76 -4.05 2.35 -14.21
C GLY A 76 -4.61 1.27 -13.32
N VAL A 77 -5.71 1.55 -12.61
CA VAL A 77 -6.34 0.59 -11.69
C VAL A 77 -6.81 -0.63 -12.46
N ALA A 78 -6.29 -1.80 -12.09
CA ALA A 78 -6.57 -3.05 -12.79
C ALA A 78 -7.56 -3.94 -12.03
N ARG A 79 -8.24 -4.84 -12.77
CA ARG A 79 -9.10 -5.92 -12.25
C ARG A 79 -10.26 -5.45 -11.36
N ASN A 80 -10.65 -4.20 -11.49
CA ASN A 80 -11.75 -3.60 -10.72
C ASN A 80 -12.66 -2.75 -11.64
N GLY A 81 -13.25 -3.37 -12.65
CA GLY A 81 -14.13 -2.72 -13.62
C GLY A 81 -13.38 -1.73 -14.54
N LEU A 82 -14.09 -0.73 -15.05
CA LEU A 82 -13.52 0.29 -15.93
C LEU A 82 -12.66 1.28 -15.15
N ALA A 83 -11.51 1.63 -15.73
CA ALA A 83 -10.60 2.67 -15.23
C ALA A 83 -9.81 3.27 -16.38
N THR A 84 -9.14 4.38 -16.16
CA THR A 84 -8.21 4.96 -17.13
C THR A 84 -7.03 4.02 -17.32
N VAL A 85 -6.70 3.73 -18.58
CA VAL A 85 -5.54 2.91 -18.95
C VAL A 85 -4.49 3.82 -19.56
N TYR A 86 -3.34 3.86 -18.95
CA TYR A 86 -2.16 4.60 -19.43
C TYR A 86 -1.26 3.68 -20.26
N PRO A 87 -0.29 4.24 -21.01
CA PRO A 87 0.74 3.41 -21.63
C PRO A 87 1.43 2.51 -20.61
N ILE A 88 1.94 1.35 -21.06
CA ILE A 88 2.70 0.48 -20.17
C ILE A 88 3.94 1.21 -19.64
N THR A 89 4.43 0.82 -18.47
CA THR A 89 5.49 1.51 -17.72
C THR A 89 6.73 1.84 -18.55
N MET A 90 7.18 0.92 -19.40
CA MET A 90 8.30 1.18 -20.32
C MET A 90 7.99 2.30 -21.33
N GLY A 91 6.76 2.37 -21.82
CA GLY A 91 6.29 3.47 -22.67
C GLY A 91 6.21 4.79 -21.90
N MET A 92 5.76 4.77 -20.66
CA MET A 92 5.77 5.94 -19.79
C MET A 92 7.20 6.40 -19.45
N ALA A 93 8.15 5.46 -19.24
CA ALA A 93 9.55 5.79 -18.97
C ALA A 93 10.20 6.61 -20.10
N SER A 94 9.78 6.40 -21.34
CA SER A 94 10.35 7.08 -22.51
C SER A 94 10.06 8.59 -22.58
N VAL A 95 9.17 9.13 -21.71
CA VAL A 95 8.91 10.57 -21.64
C VAL A 95 10.03 11.33 -20.89
N PHE A 96 10.80 10.65 -20.04
CA PHE A 96 11.83 11.25 -19.18
C PHE A 96 11.34 12.42 -18.31
N ASP A 97 10.08 12.38 -17.89
CA ASP A 97 9.40 13.41 -17.10
C ASP A 97 8.77 12.79 -15.85
N ASP A 98 9.49 12.86 -14.72
CA ASP A 98 9.05 12.30 -13.46
C ASP A 98 7.83 13.05 -12.87
N LYS A 99 7.69 14.37 -13.18
CA LYS A 99 6.51 15.13 -12.75
C LYS A 99 5.24 14.65 -13.47
N LEU A 100 5.30 14.41 -14.76
CA LEU A 100 4.18 13.84 -15.50
C LEU A 100 3.79 12.45 -14.96
N ILE A 101 4.77 11.62 -14.60
CA ILE A 101 4.50 10.33 -14.00
C ILE A 101 3.81 10.48 -12.63
N GLU A 102 4.27 11.40 -11.79
CA GLU A 102 3.60 11.69 -10.52
C GLU A 102 2.14 12.09 -10.74
N ASP A 103 1.86 13.00 -11.67
CA ASP A 103 0.50 13.49 -11.98
C ASP A 103 -0.42 12.36 -12.52
N ILE A 104 0.12 11.45 -13.32
CA ILE A 104 -0.59 10.23 -13.75
C ILE A 104 -0.99 9.40 -12.53
N TYR A 105 -0.05 9.14 -11.62
CA TYR A 105 -0.34 8.30 -10.46
C TYR A 105 -1.17 9.00 -9.38
N VAL A 106 -1.21 10.32 -9.34
CA VAL A 106 -2.22 11.08 -8.57
C VAL A 106 -3.62 10.72 -9.10
N THR A 107 -3.82 10.72 -10.41
CA THR A 107 -5.11 10.33 -11.02
C THR A 107 -5.44 8.85 -10.77
N VAL A 108 -4.47 7.96 -10.91
CA VAL A 108 -4.64 6.52 -10.63
C VAL A 108 -5.08 6.28 -9.19
N SER A 109 -4.47 6.97 -8.24
CA SER A 109 -4.84 6.84 -6.82
C SER A 109 -6.21 7.45 -6.51
N ASP A 110 -6.65 8.50 -7.20
CA ASP A 110 -8.02 9.03 -7.11
C ASP A 110 -9.05 8.01 -7.59
N GLU A 111 -8.81 7.38 -8.73
CA GLU A 111 -9.68 6.30 -9.22
C GLU A 111 -9.70 5.11 -8.26
N GLY A 112 -8.55 4.72 -7.71
CA GLY A 112 -8.44 3.66 -6.69
C GLY A 112 -9.28 3.98 -5.45
N ARG A 113 -9.19 5.21 -4.95
CA ARG A 113 -10.01 5.71 -3.84
C ARG A 113 -11.50 5.71 -4.15
N ALA A 114 -11.89 6.20 -5.33
CA ALA A 114 -13.29 6.23 -5.74
C ALA A 114 -13.89 4.83 -5.77
N LYS A 115 -13.18 3.85 -6.33
CA LYS A 115 -13.59 2.44 -6.39
C LYS A 115 -13.67 1.80 -5.00
N PHE A 116 -12.71 2.09 -4.12
CA PHE A 116 -12.75 1.64 -2.73
C PHE A 116 -13.99 2.18 -2.01
N HIS A 117 -14.28 3.47 -2.12
CA HIS A 117 -15.45 4.06 -1.49
C HIS A 117 -16.77 3.53 -2.07
N ASP A 118 -16.81 3.29 -3.38
CA ASP A 118 -17.95 2.63 -4.00
C ASP A 118 -18.19 1.23 -3.42
N ALA A 119 -17.13 0.41 -3.33
CA ALA A 119 -17.21 -0.90 -2.71
C ALA A 119 -17.76 -0.83 -1.27
N ARG A 120 -17.29 0.14 -0.47
CA ARG A 120 -17.76 0.33 0.92
C ARG A 120 -19.21 0.77 0.99
N ARG A 121 -19.67 1.68 0.13
CA ARG A 121 -21.08 2.09 0.07
C ARG A 121 -22.01 0.92 -0.24
N HIS A 122 -21.55 -0.06 -1.02
CA HIS A 122 -22.30 -1.27 -1.36
C HIS A 122 -22.05 -2.46 -0.41
N GLY A 123 -21.41 -2.23 0.74
CA GLY A 123 -21.16 -3.27 1.75
C GLY A 123 -20.15 -4.33 1.33
N ARG A 124 -19.38 -4.11 0.29
CA ARG A 124 -18.34 -5.05 -0.16
C ARG A 124 -17.04 -4.84 0.63
N TYR A 125 -16.58 -5.91 1.27
CA TYR A 125 -15.38 -5.93 2.10
C TYR A 125 -14.54 -7.17 1.80
N GLY A 126 -13.22 -7.04 1.88
CA GLY A 126 -12.28 -8.17 1.76
C GLY A 126 -12.11 -8.76 0.37
N ARG A 127 -12.70 -8.16 -0.68
CA ARG A 127 -12.51 -8.61 -2.06
C ARG A 127 -11.17 -8.09 -2.59
N GLY A 128 -10.49 -8.95 -3.34
CA GLY A 128 -9.27 -8.55 -4.06
C GLY A 128 -9.55 -7.43 -5.07
N ASN A 129 -8.56 -6.58 -5.27
CA ASN A 129 -8.58 -5.40 -6.14
C ASN A 129 -9.60 -4.29 -5.75
N GLU A 130 -10.21 -4.37 -4.56
CA GLU A 130 -11.09 -3.34 -4.00
C GLU A 130 -10.46 -2.64 -2.77
N GLY A 131 -9.17 -2.91 -2.46
CA GLY A 131 -8.42 -2.30 -1.37
C GLY A 131 -7.67 -1.04 -1.80
N LEU A 132 -6.91 -0.47 -0.87
CA LEU A 132 -6.09 0.74 -1.06
C LEU A 132 -4.59 0.45 -1.04
N THR A 133 -4.19 -0.82 -1.03
CA THR A 133 -2.82 -1.28 -1.09
C THR A 133 -2.54 -1.79 -2.49
N PHE A 134 -1.60 -1.15 -3.19
CA PHE A 134 -1.32 -1.42 -4.60
C PHE A 134 0.08 -1.98 -4.79
N TRP A 135 0.20 -3.12 -5.45
CA TRP A 135 1.43 -3.84 -5.73
C TRP A 135 2.22 -3.24 -6.90
N ASN A 136 2.53 -1.95 -6.81
CA ASN A 136 3.37 -1.19 -7.74
C ASN A 136 4.12 -0.06 -6.99
N PRO A 137 5.27 0.44 -7.53
CA PRO A 137 5.87 0.14 -8.83
C PRO A 137 6.74 -1.12 -8.85
N ASN A 138 6.92 -1.69 -10.05
CA ASN A 138 8.00 -2.65 -10.32
C ASN A 138 9.27 -1.88 -10.68
N VAL A 139 10.25 -1.86 -9.78
CA VAL A 139 11.53 -1.16 -9.94
C VAL A 139 12.71 -2.10 -10.21
N ASN A 140 12.43 -3.30 -10.67
CA ASN A 140 13.49 -4.20 -11.13
C ASN A 140 14.12 -3.68 -12.44
N ILE A 141 15.41 -3.92 -12.60
CA ILE A 141 16.14 -3.57 -13.82
C ILE A 141 15.91 -4.62 -14.91
N PHE A 142 15.50 -4.20 -16.09
CA PHE A 142 15.28 -5.08 -17.24
C PHE A 142 16.60 -5.49 -17.90
N ARG A 143 17.31 -6.43 -17.29
CA ARG A 143 18.66 -6.87 -17.75
C ARG A 143 18.63 -8.07 -18.68
N ASP A 144 17.58 -8.86 -18.73
CA ASP A 144 17.47 -10.09 -19.52
C ASP A 144 16.22 -10.04 -20.42
N PRO A 145 16.37 -10.01 -21.75
CA PRO A 145 15.24 -9.93 -22.68
C PRO A 145 14.33 -11.17 -22.65
N ARG A 146 14.78 -12.27 -22.07
CA ARG A 146 13.98 -13.48 -21.88
C ARG A 146 13.03 -13.39 -20.69
N TRP A 147 13.11 -12.33 -19.89
CA TRP A 147 12.22 -12.13 -18.76
C TRP A 147 10.86 -11.65 -19.21
N GLY A 148 9.80 -12.47 -18.98
CA GLY A 148 8.43 -12.22 -19.44
C GLY A 148 7.73 -11.02 -18.78
N ARG A 149 8.32 -10.40 -17.75
CA ARG A 149 7.78 -9.23 -17.05
C ARG A 149 8.58 -7.94 -17.29
N GLY A 150 9.46 -7.95 -18.28
CA GLY A 150 10.29 -6.78 -18.60
C GLY A 150 9.47 -5.52 -18.90
N GLN A 151 8.33 -5.66 -19.58
CA GLN A 151 7.44 -4.54 -19.91
C GLN A 151 6.79 -3.88 -18.68
N GLU A 152 6.80 -4.52 -17.52
CA GLU A 152 6.32 -3.92 -16.27
C GLU A 152 7.31 -2.92 -15.66
N THR A 153 8.54 -2.87 -16.17
CA THR A 153 9.65 -2.08 -15.61
C THR A 153 9.79 -0.72 -16.28
N TRP A 154 10.66 0.11 -15.72
CA TRP A 154 11.03 1.43 -16.23
C TRP A 154 12.26 1.36 -17.16
N GLY A 155 12.74 0.16 -17.52
CA GLY A 155 13.86 -0.09 -18.43
C GLY A 155 15.11 -0.59 -17.72
N GLU A 156 16.27 -0.29 -18.31
CA GLU A 156 17.58 -0.82 -17.93
C GLU A 156 18.38 0.13 -17.02
N ASP A 157 18.06 1.42 -17.05
CA ASP A 157 18.81 2.45 -16.33
C ASP A 157 18.37 2.58 -14.87
N PRO A 158 19.28 2.43 -13.90
CA PRO A 158 18.97 2.52 -12.48
C PRO A 158 18.52 3.91 -12.04
N TYR A 159 19.04 4.97 -12.63
CA TYR A 159 18.66 6.34 -12.28
C TYR A 159 17.25 6.68 -12.78
N LEU A 160 16.96 6.38 -14.05
CA LEU A 160 15.62 6.56 -14.61
C LEU A 160 14.58 5.75 -13.80
N THR A 161 14.88 4.48 -13.54
CA THR A 161 14.02 3.61 -12.71
C THR A 161 13.78 4.22 -11.32
N THR A 162 14.82 4.79 -10.72
CA THR A 162 14.72 5.47 -9.41
C THR A 162 13.79 6.67 -9.47
N ARG A 163 13.99 7.58 -10.44
CA ARG A 163 13.17 8.80 -10.55
C ARG A 163 11.70 8.47 -10.82
N MET A 164 11.44 7.59 -11.77
CA MET A 164 10.08 7.15 -12.09
C MET A 164 9.43 6.41 -10.92
N GLY A 165 10.17 5.55 -10.24
CA GLY A 165 9.67 4.83 -9.05
C GLY A 165 9.28 5.78 -7.91
N VAL A 166 10.10 6.79 -7.61
CA VAL A 166 9.80 7.83 -6.61
C VAL A 166 8.53 8.59 -6.99
N ALA A 167 8.39 8.99 -8.25
CA ALA A 167 7.22 9.70 -8.76
C ALA A 167 5.93 8.87 -8.59
N VAL A 168 5.99 7.57 -8.93
CA VAL A 168 4.88 6.64 -8.72
C VAL A 168 4.46 6.60 -7.25
N VAL A 169 5.41 6.41 -6.34
CA VAL A 169 5.09 6.31 -4.91
C VAL A 169 4.45 7.59 -4.39
N ARG A 170 4.99 8.76 -4.74
CA ARG A 170 4.44 10.05 -4.33
C ARG A 170 3.02 10.26 -4.87
N GLY A 171 2.79 10.00 -6.15
CA GLY A 171 1.46 10.11 -6.75
C GLY A 171 0.44 9.14 -6.14
N MET A 172 0.86 7.92 -5.81
CA MET A 172 0.00 6.93 -5.18
C MET A 172 -0.33 7.28 -3.72
N GLN A 173 0.67 7.65 -2.92
CA GLN A 173 0.50 7.85 -1.49
C GLN A 173 -0.04 9.23 -1.13
N GLY A 174 0.12 10.21 -2.02
CA GLY A 174 -0.34 11.58 -1.80
C GLY A 174 0.65 12.42 -0.96
N PRO A 175 0.23 13.60 -0.46
CA PRO A 175 1.10 14.51 0.28
C PRO A 175 1.68 13.88 1.54
N ALA A 176 3.00 14.07 1.76
CA ALA A 176 3.71 13.50 2.90
C ALA A 176 3.24 14.05 4.27
N ASP A 177 2.62 15.22 4.30
CA ASP A 177 2.08 15.86 5.51
C ASP A 177 0.60 15.50 5.76
N ALA A 178 -0.01 14.67 4.92
CA ALA A 178 -1.38 14.22 5.12
C ALA A 178 -1.48 13.30 6.34
N LYS A 179 -2.55 13.43 7.12
CA LYS A 179 -2.80 12.55 8.28
C LYS A 179 -2.90 11.07 7.89
N TYR A 180 -3.39 10.79 6.70
CA TYR A 180 -3.54 9.44 6.15
C TYR A 180 -3.05 9.41 4.72
N ASP A 181 -2.34 8.35 4.36
CA ASP A 181 -1.96 8.13 2.98
C ASP A 181 -3.20 7.96 2.09
N LYS A 182 -3.10 8.43 0.85
CA LYS A 182 -4.17 8.31 -0.13
C LYS A 182 -4.40 6.85 -0.53
N THR A 183 -3.31 6.16 -0.86
CA THR A 183 -3.19 4.72 -1.03
C THR A 183 -1.81 4.28 -0.55
N HIS A 184 -1.55 2.99 -0.47
CA HIS A 184 -0.20 2.48 -0.24
C HIS A 184 0.40 1.94 -1.53
N ALA A 185 1.65 2.28 -1.79
CA ALA A 185 2.47 1.73 -2.86
C ALA A 185 3.41 0.64 -2.32
N CYS A 186 3.82 -0.28 -3.18
CA CYS A 186 4.70 -1.39 -2.85
C CYS A 186 5.89 -1.45 -3.82
N ALA A 187 7.10 -1.21 -3.30
CA ALA A 187 8.32 -1.39 -4.08
C ALA A 187 8.56 -2.89 -4.35
N LYS A 188 8.64 -3.30 -5.61
CA LYS A 188 8.81 -4.72 -5.96
C LYS A 188 9.73 -4.91 -7.15
N HIS A 189 10.31 -6.07 -7.24
CA HIS A 189 10.40 -7.21 -6.30
C HIS A 189 11.81 -7.20 -5.71
N TYR A 190 11.95 -7.13 -4.42
CA TYR A 190 13.24 -6.97 -3.76
C TYR A 190 14.04 -8.28 -3.79
N ALA A 191 15.22 -8.32 -4.48
CA ALA A 191 15.79 -7.16 -5.15
C ALA A 191 16.12 -7.40 -6.64
N VAL A 192 16.62 -8.57 -7.03
CA VAL A 192 17.23 -8.84 -8.37
C VAL A 192 16.33 -9.74 -9.21
N HIS A 193 15.05 -9.44 -9.29
CA HIS A 193 14.03 -10.26 -9.95
C HIS A 193 13.92 -9.93 -11.44
N SER A 194 14.87 -10.43 -12.26
CA SER A 194 14.84 -10.27 -13.71
C SER A 194 15.64 -11.37 -14.40
N GLY A 195 15.20 -12.60 -14.26
CA GLY A 195 15.78 -13.77 -14.90
C GLY A 195 14.94 -14.35 -16.03
N PRO A 196 15.40 -15.39 -16.72
CA PRO A 196 14.66 -16.04 -17.80
C PRO A 196 13.28 -16.51 -17.34
N GLU A 197 12.24 -16.23 -18.13
CA GLU A 197 10.84 -16.52 -17.80
C GLU A 197 10.59 -18.00 -17.50
N ALA A 198 11.24 -18.90 -18.23
CA ALA A 198 11.13 -20.34 -18.02
C ALA A 198 11.56 -20.80 -16.60
N LYS A 199 12.34 -19.97 -15.91
CA LYS A 199 12.83 -20.23 -14.55
C LYS A 199 12.23 -19.30 -13.50
N ARG A 200 11.18 -18.57 -13.79
CA ARG A 200 10.60 -17.53 -12.90
C ARG A 200 10.43 -17.96 -11.45
N HIS A 201 10.05 -19.22 -11.22
CA HIS A 201 9.76 -19.75 -9.89
C HIS A 201 10.91 -20.58 -9.27
N SER A 202 12.02 -20.69 -9.97
CA SER A 202 13.17 -21.49 -9.54
C SER A 202 14.51 -20.83 -9.82
N PHE A 203 14.48 -19.55 -10.21
CA PHE A 203 15.68 -18.80 -10.52
C PHE A 203 16.27 -18.21 -9.25
N ASP A 204 17.51 -18.60 -8.95
CA ASP A 204 18.32 -17.98 -7.92
C ASP A 204 19.41 -17.14 -8.55
N VAL A 205 19.74 -16.03 -7.93
CA VAL A 205 20.85 -15.16 -8.34
C VAL A 205 22.09 -15.60 -7.60
N GLU A 206 22.95 -16.35 -8.31
CA GLU A 206 24.23 -16.80 -7.78
C GLU A 206 25.34 -15.83 -8.17
N ASN A 207 26.34 -15.68 -7.31
CA ASN A 207 27.57 -14.91 -7.57
C ASN A 207 27.33 -13.45 -8.02
N LEU A 208 26.36 -12.79 -7.43
CA LEU A 208 26.14 -11.36 -7.67
C LEU A 208 27.25 -10.55 -7.03
N GLU A 209 27.99 -9.79 -7.83
CA GLU A 209 29.04 -8.91 -7.33
C GLU A 209 28.43 -7.81 -6.45
N PRO A 210 29.01 -7.52 -5.28
CA PRO A 210 28.51 -6.48 -4.39
C PRO A 210 28.35 -5.12 -5.07
N ARG A 211 29.23 -4.77 -5.99
CA ARG A 211 29.15 -3.54 -6.76
C ARG A 211 27.88 -3.48 -7.60
N ASP A 212 27.54 -4.54 -8.32
CA ASP A 212 26.34 -4.60 -9.15
C ASP A 212 25.09 -4.49 -8.29
N LEU A 213 25.08 -5.16 -7.13
CA LEU A 213 23.98 -5.05 -6.18
C LEU A 213 23.73 -3.60 -5.74
N TRP A 214 24.81 -2.91 -5.32
CA TRP A 214 24.70 -1.57 -4.74
C TRP A 214 24.57 -0.45 -5.79
N GLU A 215 25.12 -0.61 -6.99
CA GLU A 215 25.09 0.43 -8.01
C GLU A 215 23.96 0.26 -9.03
N THR A 216 23.43 -0.97 -9.20
CA THR A 216 22.40 -1.27 -10.20
C THR A 216 21.05 -1.64 -9.60
N TYR A 217 21.01 -2.58 -8.64
CA TYR A 217 19.75 -3.18 -8.21
C TYR A 217 19.11 -2.54 -7.01
N LEU A 218 19.88 -2.00 -6.07
CA LEU A 218 19.36 -1.40 -4.84
C LEU A 218 19.05 0.09 -4.91
N PRO A 219 19.61 0.92 -5.82
CA PRO A 219 19.40 2.37 -5.79
C PRO A 219 17.92 2.76 -5.79
N ALA A 220 17.10 2.15 -6.65
CA ALA A 220 15.67 2.44 -6.71
C ALA A 220 14.97 2.09 -5.39
N PHE A 221 15.18 0.91 -4.83
CA PHE A 221 14.58 0.54 -3.53
C PHE A 221 14.98 1.49 -2.42
N LYS A 222 16.26 1.88 -2.35
CA LYS A 222 16.76 2.84 -1.39
C LYS A 222 16.04 4.18 -1.50
N ALA A 223 15.92 4.71 -2.71
CA ALA A 223 15.27 6.00 -2.94
C ALA A 223 13.75 5.94 -2.63
N LEU A 224 13.06 4.86 -3.01
CA LEU A 224 11.64 4.70 -2.68
C LEU A 224 11.40 4.71 -1.17
N VAL A 225 12.31 4.16 -0.38
CA VAL A 225 12.23 4.19 1.09
C VAL A 225 12.60 5.57 1.63
N GLN A 226 13.74 6.14 1.19
CA GLN A 226 14.29 7.35 1.82
C GLN A 226 13.69 8.66 1.32
N GLU A 227 13.27 8.72 0.03
CA GLU A 227 12.78 9.95 -0.60
C GLU A 227 11.25 9.97 -0.75
N ALA A 228 10.60 8.81 -0.81
CA ALA A 228 9.16 8.71 -1.05
C ALA A 228 8.39 7.98 0.07
N ASP A 229 9.09 7.49 1.11
CA ASP A 229 8.48 6.81 2.26
C ASP A 229 7.51 5.70 1.84
N VAL A 230 7.95 4.84 0.88
CA VAL A 230 7.12 3.74 0.38
C VAL A 230 6.68 2.84 1.53
N LYS A 231 5.39 2.54 1.61
CA LYS A 231 4.81 1.84 2.76
C LYS A 231 5.03 0.32 2.74
N GLU A 232 5.34 -0.23 1.58
CA GLU A 232 5.49 -1.67 1.43
C GLU A 232 6.65 -2.03 0.52
N VAL A 233 7.28 -3.17 0.80
CA VAL A 233 8.30 -3.80 -0.03
C VAL A 233 7.94 -5.27 -0.21
N MET A 234 7.87 -5.73 -1.46
CA MET A 234 7.64 -7.13 -1.78
C MET A 234 8.96 -7.85 -1.99
N CYS A 235 9.27 -8.80 -1.11
CA CYS A 235 10.43 -9.69 -1.26
C CYS A 235 10.21 -10.66 -2.41
N ALA A 236 11.23 -10.84 -3.26
CA ALA A 236 11.17 -11.76 -4.39
C ALA A 236 11.60 -13.19 -4.06
N CYS A 237 12.21 -13.42 -2.89
CA CYS A 237 12.78 -14.71 -2.46
C CYS A 237 13.78 -15.32 -3.46
N LEU A 238 14.51 -14.48 -4.20
CA LEU A 238 15.41 -14.90 -5.28
C LEU A 238 16.91 -14.71 -4.97
N LEU A 239 17.21 -14.12 -3.83
CA LEU A 239 18.56 -14.07 -3.30
C LEU A 239 18.67 -15.13 -2.22
N TYR A 240 19.56 -16.07 -2.41
CA TYR A 240 19.89 -17.11 -1.42
C TYR A 240 20.33 -16.55 -0.05
N THR A 241 20.62 -15.25 -0.02
CA THR A 241 21.04 -14.50 1.16
C THR A 241 20.03 -13.48 1.66
N SER A 242 18.77 -13.53 1.24
CA SER A 242 17.74 -12.75 1.90
C SER A 242 17.59 -13.28 3.32
N PRO A 243 18.03 -12.54 4.37
CA PRO A 243 17.91 -13.05 5.73
C PRO A 243 16.42 -13.27 6.01
N SER A 244 16.05 -14.53 6.09
CA SER A 244 14.74 -14.90 6.61
C SER A 244 14.79 -14.71 8.13
N PRO A 245 13.74 -14.15 8.75
CA PRO A 245 13.65 -14.15 10.22
C PRO A 245 13.64 -15.56 10.84
N ARG A 246 13.80 -16.61 10.02
CA ARG A 246 13.80 -18.02 10.40
C ARG A 246 15.21 -18.63 10.38
N ASP A 247 16.23 -17.89 9.91
CA ASP A 247 17.64 -18.32 9.93
C ASP A 247 18.38 -17.66 11.15
#